data_261b4f13f21a6a7f344b3f3ffe4a0a18
#
_entry.id   261b4f13f21a6a7f344b3f3ffe4a0a18
#
_cell.length_a   1.000
_cell.length_b   1.000
_cell.length_c   1.000
_cell.angle_alpha   90.00
_cell.angle_beta   90.00
_cell.angle_gamma   90.00
#
_symmetry.space_group_name_H-M   'P 1'
#
loop_
_entity.id
_entity.type
_entity.pdbx_description
1 polymer ?
#
loop_
_entity_poly.entity_id
_entity_poly.type
_entity_poly.pdbx_seq_one_letter_code
_entity_poly.pdbx_strand_id
1 'polypeptide(L)'
;MELFNYPLDTKTLYRKKASIKRTLSEKSGLIDKKVAVLGGSTTNEVVNQLNIFLLYHGIRAEFYQSEYGQYWQDAVFGTEELDSFQPDIIYIHTSWRNVEAFPNISDSEEEVKVLLDAEIKRFELMWQKLEEKFHCPIIQNNFDRPNYRLLGNRDIWDYRGRSNFISRLNQAFYEYAQRHSNFYINDLEYISQDYGLSEWNNSLYWHMYKCAMCMDAIPYVAQSVANIIKSIYGKNKKALVLDLDNTLWGGIVGDDGVEGIKIGPEVPAGQVYAEFQEYCKKLKDIGVILAVDSKNEMENALDGLKHPDGILRPEDFVDIKANWNPKDQNLREIADELTLGVDSFVFVDDNPAEREIVSKQLPGVATPAMDKVENYIKVLDHSGYFEVTSLSEEDMKKTAMYHAKAEANKAVAAFADYGEYLDSLQMSAVVEDFKPIYIQRIAQLTNKSNQFNLTTLRCSEENIKEMQESENHICLCGRLTDKFADNGLVTVVIGQVQGKELHMKLWLMSCRVLKRGLEDVMMNAVIEKARHQGIEAVIGHYYPTAKNAMVKNFYQEMGFSKVVENADGSSEWSMEVSKYISKKTHILVEQTDWL
;
A
#
# COMPACT_ATOMS: atom_id res chain seq x y z
N MET A 1 -15.83 1.78 -13.34
CA MET A 1 -14.89 1.29 -12.31
C MET A 1 -15.21 -0.13 -11.83
N GLU A 2 -16.43 -0.60 -11.95
CA GLU A 2 -16.86 -1.96 -11.59
C GLU A 2 -16.04 -3.09 -12.22
N LEU A 3 -15.48 -2.83 -13.39
CA LEU A 3 -14.71 -3.82 -14.17
C LEU A 3 -13.43 -4.33 -13.45
N PHE A 4 -12.93 -3.59 -12.46
CA PHE A 4 -11.72 -3.88 -11.71
C PHE A 4 -12.00 -4.41 -10.30
N ASN A 5 -13.27 -4.45 -9.91
CA ASN A 5 -13.68 -5.03 -8.64
C ASN A 5 -13.95 -6.53 -8.82
N TYR A 6 -13.76 -7.27 -7.73
CA TYR A 6 -14.11 -8.69 -7.71
C TYR A 6 -15.64 -8.88 -7.66
N PRO A 7 -16.21 -9.85 -8.40
CA PRO A 7 -15.56 -10.74 -9.37
C PRO A 7 -15.25 -10.03 -10.70
N LEU A 8 -14.10 -10.38 -11.31
CA LEU A 8 -13.67 -9.74 -12.56
C LEU A 8 -14.53 -10.20 -13.74
N ASP A 9 -15.01 -9.25 -14.55
CA ASP A 9 -15.55 -9.57 -15.88
C ASP A 9 -14.39 -9.75 -16.89
N THR A 10 -13.74 -10.92 -16.83
CA THR A 10 -12.59 -11.25 -17.67
C THR A 10 -12.90 -11.12 -19.16
N LYS A 11 -14.10 -11.50 -19.60
CA LYS A 11 -14.54 -11.40 -20.99
C LYS A 11 -14.54 -9.94 -21.47
N THR A 12 -15.05 -9.04 -20.65
CA THR A 12 -15.06 -7.61 -21.00
C THR A 12 -13.66 -7.01 -20.92
N LEU A 13 -12.83 -7.41 -19.96
CA LEU A 13 -11.41 -7.00 -19.89
C LEU A 13 -10.68 -7.34 -21.19
N TYR A 14 -10.81 -8.57 -21.68
CA TYR A 14 -10.19 -8.97 -22.95
C TYR A 14 -10.78 -8.22 -24.16
N ARG A 15 -12.10 -8.17 -24.27
CA ARG A 15 -12.78 -7.54 -25.40
C ARG A 15 -12.48 -6.05 -25.53
N LYS A 16 -12.41 -5.34 -24.42
CA LYS A 16 -12.22 -3.87 -24.38
C LYS A 16 -10.78 -3.45 -24.05
N LYS A 17 -9.83 -4.37 -24.02
CA LYS A 17 -8.42 -4.16 -23.62
C LYS A 17 -7.81 -2.85 -24.15
N ALA A 18 -7.86 -2.64 -25.47
CA ALA A 18 -7.29 -1.47 -26.11
C ALA A 18 -7.97 -0.15 -25.71
N SER A 19 -9.30 -0.15 -25.60
CA SER A 19 -10.06 1.03 -25.18
C SER A 19 -9.79 1.38 -23.73
N ILE A 20 -9.78 0.39 -22.84
CA ILE A 20 -9.49 0.56 -21.42
C ILE A 20 -8.09 1.14 -21.23
N LYS A 21 -7.08 0.54 -21.88
CA LYS A 21 -5.69 1.01 -21.81
C LYS A 21 -5.58 2.47 -22.25
N ARG A 22 -6.19 2.85 -23.37
CA ARG A 22 -6.18 4.24 -23.87
C ARG A 22 -6.77 5.20 -22.84
N THR A 23 -8.00 4.93 -22.38
CA THR A 23 -8.68 5.80 -21.40
C THR A 23 -7.90 5.94 -20.09
N LEU A 24 -7.29 4.87 -19.60
CA LEU A 24 -6.51 4.91 -18.36
C LEU A 24 -5.16 5.61 -18.55
N SER A 25 -4.54 5.53 -19.73
CA SER A 25 -3.26 6.20 -20.04
C SER A 25 -3.39 7.72 -20.14
N GLU A 26 -4.59 8.24 -20.41
CA GLU A 26 -4.88 9.69 -20.52
C GLU A 26 -5.08 10.35 -19.15
N LYS A 27 -5.14 9.55 -18.05
CA LYS A 27 -5.28 10.11 -16.71
C LYS A 27 -4.04 10.92 -16.32
N SER A 28 -4.25 12.05 -15.65
CA SER A 28 -3.18 12.83 -15.03
C SER A 28 -2.66 12.18 -13.75
N GLY A 29 -1.42 12.49 -13.37
CA GLY A 29 -0.84 12.05 -12.10
C GLY A 29 -0.43 10.57 -12.05
N LEU A 30 -0.22 9.96 -13.21
CA LEU A 30 0.41 8.63 -13.30
C LEU A 30 1.87 8.74 -12.86
N ILE A 31 2.33 7.72 -12.11
CA ILE A 31 3.76 7.56 -11.82
C ILE A 31 4.37 6.59 -12.84
N ASP A 32 5.50 6.98 -13.42
CA ASP A 32 6.21 6.12 -14.37
C ASP A 32 7.08 5.11 -13.62
N LYS A 33 7.02 3.83 -14.03
CA LYS A 33 7.77 2.74 -13.43
C LYS A 33 8.23 1.74 -14.48
N LYS A 34 9.41 1.17 -14.26
CA LYS A 34 10.00 0.11 -15.08
C LYS A 34 9.81 -1.24 -14.41
N VAL A 35 9.13 -2.15 -15.06
CA VAL A 35 8.82 -3.48 -14.54
C VAL A 35 9.47 -4.55 -15.42
N ALA A 36 10.44 -5.28 -14.87
CA ALA A 36 10.99 -6.44 -15.56
C ALA A 36 10.16 -7.68 -15.23
N VAL A 37 9.71 -8.40 -16.25
CA VAL A 37 8.97 -9.66 -16.11
C VAL A 37 9.83 -10.80 -16.60
N LEU A 38 10.32 -11.62 -15.66
CA LEU A 38 11.14 -12.77 -15.92
C LEU A 38 10.25 -14.02 -15.96
N GLY A 39 9.98 -14.53 -17.15
CA GLY A 39 8.97 -15.55 -17.38
C GLY A 39 9.48 -16.97 -17.57
N GLY A 40 9.07 -17.89 -16.71
CA GLY A 40 9.22 -19.33 -16.90
C GLY A 40 8.17 -19.95 -17.85
N SER A 41 7.22 -19.16 -18.30
CA SER A 41 6.17 -19.49 -19.27
C SER A 41 5.93 -18.28 -20.16
N THR A 42 4.98 -18.37 -21.12
CA THR A 42 4.62 -17.22 -21.97
C THR A 42 3.94 -16.14 -21.13
N THR A 43 4.46 -14.92 -21.14
CA THR A 43 4.04 -13.80 -20.28
C THR A 43 3.28 -12.68 -21.00
N ASN A 44 3.20 -12.71 -22.33
CA ASN A 44 2.64 -11.59 -23.10
C ASN A 44 1.26 -11.13 -22.63
N GLU A 45 0.34 -12.07 -22.36
CA GLU A 45 -0.98 -11.69 -21.90
C GLU A 45 -0.98 -11.30 -20.40
N VAL A 46 -0.12 -11.90 -19.60
CA VAL A 46 0.09 -11.48 -18.20
C VAL A 46 0.52 -10.02 -18.15
N VAL A 47 1.51 -9.63 -18.95
CA VAL A 47 1.99 -8.23 -19.06
C VAL A 47 0.89 -7.30 -19.56
N ASN A 48 0.11 -7.72 -20.57
CA ASN A 48 -1.01 -6.93 -21.07
C ASN A 48 -2.04 -6.63 -19.98
N GLN A 49 -2.44 -7.64 -19.20
CA GLN A 49 -3.41 -7.47 -18.11
C GLN A 49 -2.78 -6.69 -16.95
N LEU A 50 -1.55 -7.00 -16.58
CA LEU A 50 -0.83 -6.27 -15.53
C LEU A 50 -0.73 -4.77 -15.85
N ASN A 51 -0.44 -4.40 -17.09
CA ASN A 51 -0.41 -3.01 -17.52
C ASN A 51 -1.76 -2.30 -17.30
N ILE A 52 -2.87 -2.98 -17.58
CA ILE A 52 -4.22 -2.42 -17.38
C ILE A 52 -4.48 -2.17 -15.89
N PHE A 53 -4.17 -3.14 -15.02
CA PHE A 53 -4.36 -2.99 -13.58
C PHE A 53 -3.43 -1.93 -12.98
N LEU A 54 -2.19 -1.84 -13.44
CA LEU A 54 -1.25 -0.81 -13.00
C LEU A 54 -1.74 0.59 -13.41
N LEU A 55 -2.18 0.78 -14.66
CA LEU A 55 -2.79 2.04 -15.11
C LEU A 55 -4.05 2.39 -14.30
N TYR A 56 -4.88 1.40 -13.98
CA TYR A 56 -6.03 1.61 -13.10
C TYR A 56 -5.61 2.18 -11.73
N HIS A 57 -4.51 1.66 -11.17
CA HIS A 57 -3.92 2.13 -9.92
C HIS A 57 -3.07 3.40 -10.05
N GLY A 58 -3.04 4.03 -11.22
CA GLY A 58 -2.29 5.27 -11.44
C GLY A 58 -0.78 5.04 -11.59
N ILE A 59 -0.38 3.89 -12.13
CA ILE A 59 1.01 3.54 -12.44
C ILE A 59 1.13 3.30 -13.94
N ARG A 60 1.98 4.07 -14.63
CA ARG A 60 2.34 3.84 -16.02
C ARG A 60 3.61 3.00 -16.04
N ALA A 61 3.49 1.76 -16.49
CA ALA A 61 4.59 0.84 -16.53
C ALA A 61 5.20 0.73 -17.93
N GLU A 62 6.54 0.81 -18.00
CA GLU A 62 7.35 0.31 -19.09
C GLU A 62 7.76 -1.12 -18.73
N PHE A 63 7.80 -2.04 -19.71
CA PHE A 63 8.06 -3.45 -19.43
C PHE A 63 9.28 -3.97 -20.19
N TYR A 64 10.16 -4.65 -19.47
CA TYR A 64 11.07 -5.63 -20.01
C TYR A 64 10.42 -7.02 -19.87
N GLN A 65 10.57 -7.88 -20.87
CA GLN A 65 10.13 -9.27 -20.81
C GLN A 65 11.28 -10.17 -21.25
N SER A 66 11.65 -11.15 -20.39
CA SER A 66 12.56 -12.21 -20.81
C SER A 66 11.97 -13.04 -21.94
N GLU A 67 12.80 -13.57 -22.79
CA GLU A 67 12.36 -14.59 -23.73
C GLU A 67 11.84 -15.84 -23.00
N TYR A 68 10.98 -16.60 -23.65
CA TYR A 68 10.40 -17.80 -23.09
C TYR A 68 11.47 -18.74 -22.49
N GLY A 69 11.33 -19.04 -21.21
CA GLY A 69 12.20 -19.96 -20.49
C GLY A 69 13.59 -19.42 -20.14
N GLN A 70 13.92 -18.17 -20.47
CA GLN A 70 15.23 -17.58 -20.19
C GLN A 70 15.29 -16.84 -18.83
N TYR A 71 14.21 -16.84 -18.05
CA TYR A 71 14.09 -16.10 -16.79
C TYR A 71 15.28 -16.30 -15.83
N TRP A 72 15.78 -17.54 -15.74
CA TRP A 72 16.91 -17.87 -14.85
C TRP A 72 18.25 -17.39 -15.43
N GLN A 73 18.44 -17.59 -16.74
CA GLN A 73 19.65 -17.15 -17.45
C GLN A 73 19.78 -15.62 -17.40
N ASP A 74 18.70 -14.90 -17.68
CA ASP A 74 18.67 -13.44 -17.64
C ASP A 74 18.96 -12.92 -16.22
N ALA A 75 18.42 -13.59 -15.21
CA ALA A 75 18.64 -13.22 -13.81
C ALA A 75 20.08 -13.47 -13.33
N VAL A 76 20.68 -14.62 -13.69
CA VAL A 76 21.98 -15.05 -13.16
C VAL A 76 23.15 -14.49 -13.98
N PHE A 77 23.04 -14.47 -15.30
CA PHE A 77 24.12 -14.00 -16.19
C PHE A 77 23.92 -12.57 -16.66
N GLY A 78 22.68 -12.06 -16.60
CA GLY A 78 22.32 -10.76 -17.14
C GLY A 78 22.19 -10.75 -18.65
N THR A 79 21.59 -9.69 -19.18
CA THR A 79 21.56 -9.35 -20.61
C THR A 79 21.79 -7.85 -20.74
N GLU A 80 22.38 -7.40 -21.88
CA GLU A 80 22.56 -5.97 -22.14
C GLU A 80 21.23 -5.20 -22.08
N GLU A 81 20.14 -5.83 -22.50
CA GLU A 81 18.81 -5.22 -22.51
C GLU A 81 18.26 -5.04 -21.08
N LEU A 82 18.31 -6.08 -20.23
CA LEU A 82 17.87 -5.99 -18.84
C LEU A 82 18.76 -5.02 -18.06
N ASP A 83 20.07 -5.05 -18.31
CA ASP A 83 21.04 -4.17 -17.65
C ASP A 83 20.80 -2.69 -18.00
N SER A 84 20.52 -2.41 -19.27
CA SER A 84 20.19 -1.05 -19.73
C SER A 84 18.81 -0.61 -19.28
N PHE A 85 17.89 -1.54 -19.07
CA PHE A 85 16.52 -1.25 -18.67
C PHE A 85 16.44 -0.68 -17.25
N GLN A 86 17.28 -1.15 -16.31
CA GLN A 86 17.30 -0.70 -14.91
C GLN A 86 15.90 -0.71 -14.30
N PRO A 87 15.35 -1.88 -13.94
CA PRO A 87 13.99 -2.00 -13.44
C PRO A 87 13.79 -1.36 -12.06
N ASP A 88 12.62 -0.75 -11.85
CA ASP A 88 12.13 -0.34 -10.53
C ASP A 88 11.52 -1.52 -9.75
N ILE A 89 11.08 -2.57 -10.44
CA ILE A 89 10.49 -3.79 -9.88
C ILE A 89 10.81 -4.96 -10.81
N ILE A 90 11.07 -6.13 -10.22
CA ILE A 90 11.21 -7.39 -10.94
C ILE A 90 10.07 -8.32 -10.54
N TYR A 91 9.35 -8.85 -11.52
CA TYR A 91 8.34 -9.88 -11.34
C TYR A 91 8.80 -11.19 -11.95
N ILE A 92 8.94 -12.24 -11.14
CA ILE A 92 9.35 -13.58 -11.56
C ILE A 92 8.10 -14.44 -11.68
N HIS A 93 7.71 -14.71 -12.91
CA HIS A 93 6.51 -15.46 -13.27
C HIS A 93 6.84 -16.94 -13.51
N THR A 94 6.86 -17.72 -12.45
CA THR A 94 7.08 -19.17 -12.47
C THR A 94 5.87 -19.93 -11.94
N SER A 95 5.79 -21.22 -12.27
CA SER A 95 4.77 -22.17 -11.83
C SER A 95 5.44 -23.50 -11.51
N TRP A 96 4.69 -24.49 -11.00
CA TRP A 96 5.23 -25.83 -10.74
C TRP A 96 5.93 -26.46 -11.96
N ARG A 97 5.65 -26.00 -13.17
CA ARG A 97 6.26 -26.48 -14.41
C ARG A 97 7.72 -26.02 -14.60
N ASN A 98 8.16 -25.10 -13.77
CA ASN A 98 9.54 -24.58 -13.79
C ASN A 98 10.45 -25.26 -12.76
N VAL A 99 9.94 -26.25 -12.04
CA VAL A 99 10.76 -27.17 -11.25
C VAL A 99 11.55 -28.07 -12.19
N GLU A 100 12.88 -28.08 -12.06
CA GLU A 100 13.76 -28.81 -13.01
C GLU A 100 13.57 -30.31 -12.91
N ALA A 101 13.48 -30.84 -11.68
CA ALA A 101 13.30 -32.25 -11.47
C ALA A 101 12.40 -32.54 -10.25
N PHE A 102 11.53 -33.52 -10.39
CA PHE A 102 10.69 -34.04 -9.30
C PHE A 102 11.21 -35.40 -8.81
N PRO A 103 10.94 -35.77 -7.55
CA PRO A 103 11.28 -37.09 -7.04
C PRO A 103 10.70 -38.22 -7.88
N ASN A 104 11.46 -39.31 -7.99
CA ASN A 104 11.00 -40.58 -8.54
C ASN A 104 10.50 -41.49 -7.40
N ILE A 105 9.68 -42.46 -7.76
CA ILE A 105 9.14 -43.41 -6.76
C ILE A 105 10.25 -44.30 -6.13
N SER A 106 11.35 -44.49 -6.84
CA SER A 106 12.51 -45.25 -6.35
C SER A 106 13.45 -44.46 -5.45
N ASP A 107 13.32 -43.15 -5.38
CA ASP A 107 14.27 -42.30 -4.67
C ASP A 107 14.12 -42.51 -3.15
N SER A 108 15.23 -42.51 -2.46
CA SER A 108 15.31 -42.51 -1.00
C SER A 108 14.99 -41.10 -0.45
N GLU A 109 14.70 -41.01 0.83
CA GLU A 109 14.44 -39.73 1.48
C GLU A 109 15.62 -38.75 1.39
N GLU A 110 16.85 -39.27 1.47
CA GLU A 110 18.06 -38.47 1.37
C GLU A 110 18.26 -37.94 -0.06
N GLU A 111 17.99 -38.74 -1.09
CA GLU A 111 18.06 -38.32 -2.48
C GLU A 111 17.03 -37.21 -2.79
N VAL A 112 15.80 -37.35 -2.26
CA VAL A 112 14.75 -36.34 -2.39
C VAL A 112 15.13 -35.04 -1.67
N LYS A 113 15.77 -35.14 -0.51
CA LYS A 113 16.28 -33.96 0.20
C LYS A 113 17.36 -33.23 -0.59
N VAL A 114 18.33 -33.96 -1.14
CA VAL A 114 19.36 -33.37 -2.00
C VAL A 114 18.75 -32.67 -3.21
N LEU A 115 17.75 -33.29 -3.84
CA LEU A 115 17.03 -32.70 -4.96
C LEU A 115 16.30 -31.41 -4.57
N LEU A 116 15.63 -31.40 -3.42
CA LEU A 116 14.93 -30.22 -2.89
C LEU A 116 15.92 -29.08 -2.59
N ASP A 117 17.00 -29.40 -1.88
CA ASP A 117 18.03 -28.42 -1.52
C ASP A 117 18.70 -27.81 -2.76
N ALA A 118 18.89 -28.60 -3.81
CA ALA A 118 19.43 -28.12 -5.09
C ALA A 118 18.47 -27.13 -5.77
N GLU A 119 17.17 -27.43 -5.77
CA GLU A 119 16.15 -26.56 -6.37
C GLU A 119 16.00 -25.26 -5.58
N ILE A 120 15.98 -25.32 -4.23
CA ILE A 120 15.96 -24.12 -3.38
C ILE A 120 17.17 -23.23 -3.69
N LYS A 121 18.39 -23.79 -3.69
CA LYS A 121 19.61 -23.03 -3.99
C LYS A 121 19.61 -22.41 -5.38
N ARG A 122 18.99 -23.07 -6.36
CA ARG A 122 18.84 -22.52 -7.70
C ARG A 122 18.04 -21.22 -7.72
N PHE A 123 16.93 -21.18 -6.96
CA PHE A 123 16.12 -19.98 -6.81
C PHE A 123 16.81 -18.92 -5.96
N GLU A 124 17.42 -19.29 -4.83
CA GLU A 124 18.17 -18.37 -3.98
C GLU A 124 19.31 -17.68 -4.75
N LEU A 125 20.07 -18.42 -5.55
CA LEU A 125 21.11 -17.83 -6.40
C LEU A 125 20.54 -16.78 -7.36
N MET A 126 19.41 -17.09 -7.98
CA MET A 126 18.74 -16.17 -8.90
C MET A 126 18.31 -14.88 -8.18
N TRP A 127 17.67 -15.00 -7.03
CA TRP A 127 17.22 -13.84 -6.24
C TRP A 127 18.38 -12.99 -5.76
N GLN A 128 19.42 -13.60 -5.20
CA GLN A 128 20.63 -12.91 -4.75
C GLN A 128 21.29 -12.11 -5.89
N LYS A 129 21.40 -12.70 -7.09
CA LYS A 129 21.97 -12.01 -8.25
C LYS A 129 21.14 -10.80 -8.68
N LEU A 130 19.82 -10.90 -8.62
CA LEU A 130 18.93 -9.79 -8.93
C LEU A 130 18.98 -8.70 -7.85
N GLU A 131 18.99 -9.08 -6.57
CA GLU A 131 19.14 -8.15 -5.44
C GLU A 131 20.46 -7.39 -5.50
N GLU A 132 21.58 -8.11 -5.68
CA GLU A 132 22.93 -7.52 -5.80
C GLU A 132 23.06 -6.54 -6.98
N LYS A 133 22.32 -6.76 -8.05
CA LYS A 133 22.49 -6.00 -9.30
C LYS A 133 21.54 -4.81 -9.42
N PHE A 134 20.28 -4.97 -9.05
CA PHE A 134 19.25 -3.98 -9.33
C PHE A 134 18.72 -3.25 -8.10
N HIS A 135 18.96 -3.77 -6.89
CA HIS A 135 18.55 -3.14 -5.64
C HIS A 135 17.07 -2.69 -5.62
N CYS A 136 16.20 -3.41 -6.29
CA CYS A 136 14.77 -3.11 -6.40
C CYS A 136 13.91 -4.26 -5.86
N PRO A 137 12.62 -4.00 -5.54
CA PRO A 137 11.70 -5.04 -5.10
C PRO A 137 11.58 -6.21 -6.08
N ILE A 138 11.60 -7.43 -5.56
CA ILE A 138 11.37 -8.67 -6.31
C ILE A 138 10.01 -9.24 -5.89
N ILE A 139 9.18 -9.56 -6.86
CA ILE A 139 7.91 -10.27 -6.67
C ILE A 139 8.08 -11.65 -7.31
N GLN A 140 8.04 -12.70 -6.50
CA GLN A 140 8.15 -14.10 -6.93
C GLN A 140 6.81 -14.80 -6.82
N ASN A 141 6.34 -15.49 -7.87
CA ASN A 141 5.27 -16.45 -7.68
C ASN A 141 5.74 -17.60 -6.80
N ASN A 142 4.94 -18.00 -5.82
CA ASN A 142 5.05 -19.38 -5.34
C ASN A 142 4.51 -20.34 -6.39
N PHE A 143 4.58 -21.64 -6.15
CA PHE A 143 4.12 -22.63 -7.12
C PHE A 143 2.67 -23.03 -6.87
N ASP A 144 1.89 -23.02 -7.94
CA ASP A 144 0.57 -23.68 -8.02
C ASP A 144 0.72 -25.22 -7.93
N ARG A 145 -0.40 -25.90 -7.72
CA ARG A 145 -0.40 -27.37 -7.61
C ARG A 145 -0.34 -28.05 -8.97
N PRO A 146 0.41 -29.17 -9.10
CA PRO A 146 0.32 -30.02 -10.27
C PRO A 146 -1.13 -30.49 -10.50
N ASN A 147 -1.53 -30.62 -11.76
CA ASN A 147 -2.89 -31.00 -12.13
C ASN A 147 -3.23 -32.49 -11.95
N TYR A 148 -2.30 -33.29 -11.46
CA TYR A 148 -2.50 -34.70 -11.11
C TYR A 148 -1.63 -35.14 -9.94
N ARG A 149 -2.06 -36.14 -9.23
CA ARG A 149 -1.38 -36.74 -8.09
C ARG A 149 -1.10 -38.21 -8.34
N LEU A 150 0.16 -38.55 -8.60
CA LEU A 150 0.55 -39.92 -8.91
C LEU A 150 0.25 -40.87 -7.76
N LEU A 151 0.45 -40.42 -6.50
CA LEU A 151 0.25 -41.19 -5.29
C LEU A 151 -1.15 -41.01 -4.66
N GLY A 152 -2.07 -40.39 -5.38
CA GLY A 152 -3.39 -40.06 -4.84
C GLY A 152 -3.30 -39.17 -3.59
N ASN A 153 -4.03 -39.51 -2.50
CA ASN A 153 -3.98 -38.74 -1.26
C ASN A 153 -2.62 -38.83 -0.53
N ARG A 154 -1.83 -39.86 -0.84
CA ARG A 154 -0.48 -40.02 -0.30
C ARG A 154 0.49 -38.96 -0.83
N ASP A 155 0.22 -38.36 -2.00
CA ASP A 155 1.09 -37.43 -2.69
C ASP A 155 1.43 -36.18 -1.84
N ILE A 156 0.56 -35.80 -0.90
CA ILE A 156 0.79 -34.60 -0.07
C ILE A 156 1.72 -34.86 1.13
N TRP A 157 1.81 -36.07 1.63
CA TRP A 157 2.60 -36.38 2.81
C TRP A 157 3.78 -37.35 2.57
N ASP A 158 3.83 -38.06 1.44
CA ASP A 158 4.98 -38.87 1.03
C ASP A 158 6.08 -37.96 0.46
N TYR A 159 7.33 -38.13 0.93
CA TYR A 159 8.47 -37.32 0.48
C TYR A 159 8.72 -37.42 -1.03
N ARG A 160 8.24 -38.47 -1.72
CA ARG A 160 8.31 -38.64 -3.17
C ARG A 160 7.16 -38.00 -3.94
N GLY A 161 6.12 -37.55 -3.23
CA GLY A 161 4.97 -36.91 -3.84
C GLY A 161 5.28 -35.54 -4.42
N ARG A 162 4.82 -35.27 -5.63
CA ARG A 162 4.98 -33.94 -6.24
C ARG A 162 4.32 -32.85 -5.43
N SER A 163 3.14 -33.10 -4.88
CA SER A 163 2.44 -32.13 -4.02
C SER A 163 3.23 -31.84 -2.75
N ASN A 164 3.86 -32.85 -2.15
CA ASN A 164 4.75 -32.67 -1.00
C ASN A 164 5.96 -31.82 -1.37
N PHE A 165 6.61 -32.13 -2.48
CA PHE A 165 7.78 -31.42 -2.97
C PHE A 165 7.49 -29.93 -3.22
N ILE A 166 6.37 -29.62 -3.88
CA ILE A 166 5.92 -28.23 -4.10
C ILE A 166 5.62 -27.53 -2.77
N SER A 167 4.97 -28.20 -1.81
CA SER A 167 4.71 -27.59 -0.49
C SER A 167 6.02 -27.18 0.21
N ARG A 168 7.04 -28.03 0.13
CA ARG A 168 8.34 -27.76 0.75
C ARG A 168 9.11 -26.64 0.04
N LEU A 169 9.02 -26.56 -1.29
CA LEU A 169 9.57 -25.44 -2.06
C LEU A 169 8.87 -24.12 -1.69
N ASN A 170 7.54 -24.10 -1.68
CA ASN A 170 6.77 -22.92 -1.29
C ASN A 170 7.13 -22.47 0.14
N GLN A 171 7.27 -23.41 1.07
CA GLN A 171 7.70 -23.09 2.43
C GLN A 171 9.09 -22.42 2.46
N ALA A 172 10.05 -22.92 1.67
CA ALA A 172 11.37 -22.31 1.58
C ALA A 172 11.31 -20.86 1.00
N PHE A 173 10.41 -20.62 0.01
CA PHE A 173 10.17 -19.29 -0.54
C PHE A 173 9.61 -18.33 0.52
N TYR A 174 8.68 -18.80 1.36
CA TYR A 174 8.12 -18.00 2.46
C TYR A 174 9.18 -17.65 3.50
N GLU A 175 10.06 -18.61 3.83
CA GLU A 175 11.18 -18.37 4.75
C GLU A 175 12.20 -17.38 4.20
N TYR A 176 12.43 -17.37 2.87
CA TYR A 176 13.26 -16.37 2.22
C TYR A 176 12.60 -14.99 2.31
N ALA A 177 11.33 -14.87 1.96
CA ALA A 177 10.57 -13.62 2.03
C ALA A 177 10.54 -13.02 3.45
N GLN A 178 10.47 -13.84 4.49
CA GLN A 178 10.50 -13.38 5.89
C GLN A 178 11.84 -12.72 6.29
N ARG A 179 12.93 -13.07 5.60
CA ARG A 179 14.28 -12.56 5.90
C ARG A 179 14.71 -11.40 4.99
N HIS A 180 13.98 -11.11 3.91
CA HIS A 180 14.33 -10.13 2.87
C HIS A 180 13.17 -9.14 2.68
N SER A 181 13.33 -7.93 3.18
CA SER A 181 12.27 -6.91 3.25
C SER A 181 11.76 -6.42 1.89
N ASN A 182 12.57 -6.54 0.83
CA ASN A 182 12.21 -6.16 -0.54
C ASN A 182 11.81 -7.35 -1.43
N PHE A 183 11.54 -8.50 -0.81
CA PHE A 183 11.14 -9.71 -1.50
C PHE A 183 9.68 -10.06 -1.15
N TYR A 184 8.84 -10.20 -2.16
CA TYR A 184 7.40 -10.41 -2.00
C TYR A 184 6.96 -11.68 -2.72
N ILE A 185 5.98 -12.38 -2.14
CA ILE A 185 5.36 -13.54 -2.76
C ILE A 185 4.04 -13.12 -3.42
N ASN A 186 3.88 -13.42 -4.70
CA ASN A 186 2.56 -13.49 -5.31
C ASN A 186 2.03 -14.92 -5.13
N ASP A 187 0.98 -15.07 -4.32
CA ASP A 187 0.47 -16.38 -3.91
C ASP A 187 -0.35 -17.06 -5.01
N LEU A 188 0.36 -17.59 -6.00
CA LEU A 188 -0.22 -18.30 -7.13
C LEU A 188 -0.93 -19.59 -6.68
N GLU A 189 -0.48 -20.21 -5.58
CA GLU A 189 -1.11 -21.38 -5.00
C GLU A 189 -2.54 -21.05 -4.56
N TYR A 190 -2.72 -19.97 -3.78
CA TYR A 190 -4.04 -19.51 -3.34
C TYR A 190 -4.94 -19.14 -4.52
N ILE A 191 -4.42 -18.33 -5.46
CA ILE A 191 -5.19 -17.89 -6.64
C ILE A 191 -5.68 -19.09 -7.44
N SER A 192 -4.83 -20.10 -7.65
CA SER A 192 -5.20 -21.31 -8.40
C SER A 192 -6.26 -22.17 -7.71
N GLN A 193 -6.25 -22.19 -6.38
CA GLN A 193 -7.23 -22.92 -5.55
C GLN A 193 -8.58 -22.19 -5.54
N ASP A 194 -8.59 -20.87 -5.37
CA ASP A 194 -9.82 -20.06 -5.38
C ASP A 194 -10.47 -20.05 -6.76
N TYR A 195 -9.67 -19.97 -7.82
CA TYR A 195 -10.17 -20.07 -9.20
C TYR A 195 -10.80 -21.44 -9.49
N GLY A 196 -10.25 -22.48 -8.87
CA GLY A 196 -10.61 -23.87 -9.07
C GLY A 196 -9.57 -24.62 -9.89
N LEU A 197 -8.82 -25.50 -9.24
CA LEU A 197 -7.68 -26.21 -9.82
C LEU A 197 -8.00 -27.00 -11.09
N SER A 198 -9.24 -27.52 -11.22
CA SER A 198 -9.71 -28.23 -12.40
C SER A 198 -9.78 -27.36 -13.65
N GLU A 199 -10.11 -26.08 -13.48
CA GLU A 199 -10.26 -25.10 -14.57
C GLU A 199 -8.96 -24.30 -14.79
N TRP A 200 -8.07 -24.29 -13.80
CA TRP A 200 -6.83 -23.53 -13.81
C TRP A 200 -5.87 -23.94 -14.92
N ASN A 201 -5.69 -25.25 -15.08
CA ASN A 201 -4.74 -25.82 -16.02
C ASN A 201 -5.41 -26.23 -17.34
N ASN A 202 -4.80 -25.83 -18.45
CA ASN A 202 -5.18 -26.32 -19.77
C ASN A 202 -3.95 -26.94 -20.47
N SER A 203 -3.89 -28.28 -20.51
CA SER A 203 -2.77 -29.01 -21.10
C SER A 203 -2.55 -28.68 -22.58
N LEU A 204 -3.64 -28.43 -23.35
CA LEU A 204 -3.54 -28.05 -24.74
C LEU A 204 -2.86 -26.67 -24.89
N TYR A 205 -3.28 -25.68 -24.12
CA TYR A 205 -2.65 -24.35 -24.14
C TYR A 205 -1.19 -24.38 -23.67
N TRP A 206 -0.88 -25.22 -22.69
CA TRP A 206 0.52 -25.40 -22.32
C TRP A 206 1.35 -25.96 -23.47
N HIS A 207 0.88 -26.98 -24.16
CA HIS A 207 1.65 -27.58 -25.27
C HIS A 207 1.71 -26.69 -26.49
N MET A 208 0.66 -25.95 -26.81
CA MET A 208 0.59 -25.05 -27.97
C MET A 208 1.29 -23.70 -27.72
N TYR A 209 1.08 -23.10 -26.57
CA TYR A 209 1.43 -21.70 -26.31
C TYR A 209 2.32 -21.50 -25.09
N LYS A 210 2.61 -22.55 -24.33
CA LYS A 210 3.35 -22.48 -23.07
C LYS A 210 2.74 -21.54 -22.03
N CYS A 211 1.43 -21.44 -21.98
CA CYS A 211 0.70 -20.71 -20.95
C CYS A 211 0.58 -21.59 -19.69
N ALA A 212 1.04 -21.09 -18.56
CA ALA A 212 1.03 -21.84 -17.29
C ALA A 212 -0.38 -22.07 -16.73
N MET A 213 -1.31 -21.20 -17.04
CA MET A 213 -2.72 -21.22 -16.62
C MET A 213 -3.67 -20.94 -17.78
N CYS A 214 -4.96 -21.14 -17.57
CA CYS A 214 -5.98 -20.79 -18.56
C CYS A 214 -6.08 -19.27 -18.76
N MET A 215 -6.54 -18.85 -19.93
CA MET A 215 -6.60 -17.43 -20.30
C MET A 215 -7.46 -16.62 -19.33
N ASP A 216 -8.63 -17.14 -18.91
CA ASP A 216 -9.55 -16.43 -18.03
C ASP A 216 -9.02 -16.26 -16.59
N ALA A 217 -8.01 -17.02 -16.20
CA ALA A 217 -7.34 -16.88 -14.90
C ALA A 217 -6.23 -15.80 -14.90
N ILE A 218 -5.67 -15.45 -16.06
CA ILE A 218 -4.57 -14.48 -16.17
C ILE A 218 -4.92 -13.12 -15.54
N PRO A 219 -6.14 -12.55 -15.73
CA PRO A 219 -6.50 -11.28 -15.09
C PRO A 219 -6.42 -11.30 -13.56
N TYR A 220 -6.75 -12.41 -12.91
CA TYR A 220 -6.65 -12.55 -11.45
C TYR A 220 -5.19 -12.55 -10.98
N VAL A 221 -4.31 -13.24 -11.71
CA VAL A 221 -2.85 -13.20 -11.42
C VAL A 221 -2.30 -11.79 -11.61
N ALA A 222 -2.66 -11.14 -12.72
CA ALA A 222 -2.23 -9.79 -13.02
C ALA A 222 -2.75 -8.76 -12.00
N GLN A 223 -3.99 -8.92 -11.51
CA GLN A 223 -4.56 -8.10 -10.45
C GLN A 223 -3.78 -8.27 -9.15
N SER A 224 -3.47 -9.50 -8.76
CA SER A 224 -2.72 -9.80 -7.53
C SER A 224 -1.33 -9.17 -7.57
N VAL A 225 -0.57 -9.34 -8.65
CA VAL A 225 0.73 -8.68 -8.83
C VAL A 225 0.60 -7.15 -8.80
N ALA A 226 -0.42 -6.60 -9.46
CA ALA A 226 -0.67 -5.16 -9.44
C ALA A 226 -1.04 -4.65 -8.04
N ASN A 227 -1.74 -5.45 -7.22
CA ASN A 227 -2.04 -5.12 -5.84
C ASN A 227 -0.78 -5.03 -4.98
N ILE A 228 0.18 -5.96 -5.14
CA ILE A 228 1.49 -5.88 -4.49
C ILE A 228 2.22 -4.61 -4.92
N ILE A 229 2.33 -4.37 -6.23
CA ILE A 229 3.02 -3.19 -6.77
C ILE A 229 2.40 -1.88 -6.26
N LYS A 230 1.07 -1.75 -6.32
CA LYS A 230 0.41 -0.54 -5.80
C LYS A 230 0.64 -0.33 -4.30
N SER A 231 0.69 -1.43 -3.53
CA SER A 231 0.97 -1.39 -2.09
C SER A 231 2.38 -0.88 -1.82
N ILE A 232 3.38 -1.39 -2.54
CA ILE A 232 4.78 -0.90 -2.47
C ILE A 232 4.83 0.62 -2.68
N TYR A 233 4.08 1.16 -3.64
CA TYR A 233 4.04 2.60 -3.93
C TYR A 233 2.98 3.39 -3.14
N GLY A 234 2.46 2.83 -2.06
CA GLY A 234 1.56 3.54 -1.12
C GLY A 234 0.23 3.99 -1.72
N LYS A 235 -0.27 3.26 -2.73
CA LYS A 235 -1.55 3.57 -3.42
C LYS A 235 -2.74 2.76 -2.90
N ASN A 236 -2.58 2.08 -1.77
CA ASN A 236 -3.67 1.38 -1.10
C ASN A 236 -4.74 2.34 -0.60
N LYS A 237 -5.97 1.83 -0.46
CA LYS A 237 -7.01 2.48 0.31
C LYS A 237 -6.61 2.51 1.79
N LYS A 238 -7.15 3.47 2.54
CA LYS A 238 -6.78 3.71 3.95
C LYS A 238 -7.95 3.59 4.91
N ALA A 239 -9.16 3.81 4.42
CA ALA A 239 -10.36 3.76 5.24
C ALA A 239 -11.46 2.93 4.57
N LEU A 240 -12.18 2.22 5.40
CA LEU A 240 -13.40 1.49 5.08
C LEU A 240 -14.57 2.23 5.71
N VAL A 241 -15.42 2.82 4.88
CA VAL A 241 -16.62 3.53 5.31
C VAL A 241 -17.82 2.62 5.08
N LEU A 242 -18.56 2.35 6.13
CA LEU A 242 -19.60 1.32 6.19
C LEU A 242 -20.97 1.97 6.38
N ASP A 243 -21.96 1.55 5.59
CA ASP A 243 -23.34 1.69 5.98
C ASP A 243 -23.67 0.73 7.11
N LEU A 244 -24.84 0.89 7.74
CA LEU A 244 -25.27 0.09 8.88
C LEU A 244 -26.34 -0.92 8.51
N ASP A 245 -27.56 -0.46 8.19
CA ASP A 245 -28.72 -1.30 7.91
C ASP A 245 -28.49 -2.18 6.68
N ASN A 246 -28.76 -3.48 6.79
CA ASN A 246 -28.48 -4.51 5.78
C ASN A 246 -26.98 -4.60 5.33
N THR A 247 -26.10 -3.86 5.99
CA THR A 247 -24.66 -3.90 5.76
C THR A 247 -23.91 -4.50 6.95
N LEU A 248 -24.06 -3.98 8.16
CA LEU A 248 -23.47 -4.53 9.37
C LEU A 248 -24.41 -5.46 10.16
N TRP A 249 -25.69 -5.37 9.92
CA TRP A 249 -26.74 -6.26 10.44
C TRP A 249 -27.87 -6.37 9.42
N GLY A 250 -28.69 -7.39 9.51
CA GLY A 250 -29.88 -7.54 8.68
C GLY A 250 -31.07 -6.82 9.29
N GLY A 251 -31.81 -6.07 8.47
CA GLY A 251 -32.92 -5.26 8.91
C GLY A 251 -32.58 -3.78 9.03
N ILE A 252 -33.57 -2.98 9.43
CA ILE A 252 -33.50 -1.53 9.58
C ILE A 252 -33.72 -1.21 11.06
N VAL A 253 -32.68 -0.76 11.76
CA VAL A 253 -32.75 -0.56 13.22
C VAL A 253 -33.83 0.46 13.64
N GLY A 254 -34.08 1.47 12.80
CA GLY A 254 -35.13 2.46 13.06
C GLY A 254 -36.56 1.89 13.01
N ASP A 255 -36.77 0.86 12.19
CA ASP A 255 -38.08 0.23 12.00
C ASP A 255 -38.25 -1.04 12.86
N ASP A 256 -37.22 -1.88 12.88
CA ASP A 256 -37.24 -3.21 13.53
C ASP A 256 -36.86 -3.13 15.02
N GLY A 257 -36.25 -2.01 15.45
CA GLY A 257 -35.66 -1.87 16.77
C GLY A 257 -34.42 -2.72 16.97
N VAL A 258 -33.70 -2.51 18.09
CA VAL A 258 -32.46 -3.24 18.40
C VAL A 258 -32.70 -4.75 18.51
N GLU A 259 -33.80 -5.16 19.09
CA GLU A 259 -34.18 -6.59 19.26
C GLU A 259 -34.61 -7.25 17.93
N GLY A 260 -34.99 -6.46 16.91
CA GLY A 260 -35.47 -6.97 15.63
C GLY A 260 -34.40 -7.13 14.57
N ILE A 261 -33.24 -6.46 14.70
CA ILE A 261 -32.15 -6.59 13.75
C ILE A 261 -31.48 -7.97 13.85
N LYS A 262 -30.96 -8.47 12.72
CA LYS A 262 -30.36 -9.81 12.63
C LYS A 262 -28.84 -9.70 12.75
N ILE A 263 -28.35 -10.04 13.93
CA ILE A 263 -26.92 -10.11 14.23
C ILE A 263 -26.68 -11.19 15.28
N GLY A 264 -25.55 -11.91 15.21
CA GLY A 264 -25.18 -12.90 16.22
C GLY A 264 -25.65 -14.33 15.94
N PRO A 265 -25.59 -15.23 16.95
CA PRO A 265 -25.65 -16.68 16.74
C PRO A 265 -27.04 -17.27 16.51
N GLU A 266 -28.11 -16.54 16.83
CA GLU A 266 -29.46 -17.10 16.88
C GLU A 266 -30.01 -17.49 15.50
N VAL A 267 -29.67 -16.75 14.45
CA VAL A 267 -30.09 -17.02 13.09
C VAL A 267 -28.92 -17.06 12.10
N PRO A 268 -28.95 -17.93 11.07
CA PRO A 268 -27.83 -18.04 10.13
C PRO A 268 -27.45 -16.71 9.45
N ALA A 269 -28.45 -15.88 9.09
CA ALA A 269 -28.19 -14.56 8.51
C ALA A 269 -27.43 -13.65 9.50
N GLY A 270 -27.78 -13.69 10.79
CA GLY A 270 -27.10 -12.94 11.84
C GLY A 270 -25.63 -13.36 12.01
N GLN A 271 -25.35 -14.66 11.87
CA GLN A 271 -23.99 -15.17 11.94
C GLN A 271 -23.11 -14.64 10.79
N VAL A 272 -23.66 -14.53 9.58
CA VAL A 272 -22.92 -13.98 8.42
C VAL A 272 -22.57 -12.52 8.61
N TYR A 273 -23.48 -11.72 9.16
CA TYR A 273 -23.19 -10.32 9.50
C TYR A 273 -22.14 -10.21 10.63
N ALA A 274 -22.21 -11.08 11.64
CA ALA A 274 -21.20 -11.12 12.70
C ALA A 274 -19.80 -11.48 12.14
N GLU A 275 -19.72 -12.44 11.23
CA GLU A 275 -18.46 -12.80 10.54
C GLU A 275 -17.91 -11.63 9.73
N PHE A 276 -18.77 -10.88 9.04
CA PHE A 276 -18.36 -9.66 8.34
C PHE A 276 -17.86 -8.57 9.28
N GLN A 277 -18.54 -8.34 10.41
CA GLN A 277 -18.06 -7.40 11.43
C GLN A 277 -16.70 -7.83 12.00
N GLU A 278 -16.49 -9.12 12.24
CA GLU A 278 -15.20 -9.65 12.70
C GLU A 278 -14.09 -9.39 11.68
N TYR A 279 -14.36 -9.60 10.40
CA TYR A 279 -13.41 -9.28 9.33
C TYR A 279 -13.06 -7.78 9.31
N CYS A 280 -14.06 -6.89 9.38
CA CYS A 280 -13.83 -5.45 9.46
C CYS A 280 -12.99 -5.08 10.69
N LYS A 281 -13.24 -5.71 11.84
CA LYS A 281 -12.45 -5.49 13.06
C LYS A 281 -11.00 -5.92 12.90
N LYS A 282 -10.73 -7.04 12.22
CA LYS A 282 -9.38 -7.50 11.87
C LYS A 282 -8.68 -6.57 10.88
N LEU A 283 -9.41 -5.96 9.93
CA LEU A 283 -8.85 -4.92 9.07
C LEU A 283 -8.35 -3.71 9.87
N LYS A 284 -9.06 -3.34 10.94
CA LYS A 284 -8.61 -2.29 11.87
C LYS A 284 -7.25 -2.62 12.50
N ASP A 285 -7.02 -3.89 12.87
CA ASP A 285 -5.77 -4.34 13.50
C ASP A 285 -4.55 -4.21 12.57
N ILE A 286 -4.75 -4.23 11.26
CA ILE A 286 -3.70 -3.96 10.26
C ILE A 286 -3.64 -2.49 9.81
N GLY A 287 -4.38 -1.60 10.49
CA GLY A 287 -4.32 -0.16 10.30
C GLY A 287 -5.29 0.42 9.27
N VAL A 288 -6.35 -0.31 8.91
CA VAL A 288 -7.48 0.23 8.15
C VAL A 288 -8.37 1.04 9.10
N ILE A 289 -8.68 2.26 8.71
CA ILE A 289 -9.54 3.16 9.49
C ILE A 289 -10.99 2.79 9.20
N LEU A 290 -11.81 2.59 10.24
CA LEU A 290 -13.24 2.37 10.10
C LEU A 290 -14.02 3.65 10.35
N ALA A 291 -15.00 3.93 9.52
CA ALA A 291 -15.97 5.01 9.70
C ALA A 291 -17.38 4.54 9.28
N VAL A 292 -18.40 5.24 9.74
CA VAL A 292 -19.79 4.97 9.39
C VAL A 292 -20.36 6.13 8.57
N ASP A 293 -21.12 5.78 7.52
CA ASP A 293 -21.95 6.72 6.77
C ASP A 293 -23.31 6.07 6.48
N SER A 294 -24.31 6.37 7.30
CA SER A 294 -25.61 5.73 7.25
C SER A 294 -26.76 6.75 7.28
N LYS A 295 -27.81 6.47 6.53
CA LYS A 295 -29.08 7.21 6.58
C LYS A 295 -29.90 6.71 7.75
N ASN A 296 -29.62 7.23 8.93
CA ASN A 296 -30.25 6.82 10.18
C ASN A 296 -30.26 7.98 11.19
N GLU A 297 -31.06 7.90 12.21
CA GLU A 297 -30.91 8.75 13.37
C GLU A 297 -29.69 8.29 14.19
N MET A 298 -28.92 9.24 14.73
CA MET A 298 -27.68 8.94 15.46
C MET A 298 -27.94 8.02 16.66
N GLU A 299 -29.04 8.21 17.37
CA GLU A 299 -29.42 7.39 18.53
C GLU A 299 -29.62 5.92 18.10
N ASN A 300 -30.41 5.69 17.07
CA ASN A 300 -30.68 4.35 16.54
C ASN A 300 -29.40 3.67 16.05
N ALA A 301 -28.53 4.41 15.33
CA ALA A 301 -27.24 3.91 14.87
C ALA A 301 -26.35 3.46 16.03
N LEU A 302 -26.25 4.28 17.08
CA LEU A 302 -25.45 3.94 18.26
C LEU A 302 -26.05 2.76 19.05
N ASP A 303 -27.35 2.66 19.12
CA ASP A 303 -28.02 1.55 19.81
C ASP A 303 -27.85 0.24 19.05
N GLY A 304 -27.96 0.26 17.72
CA GLY A 304 -27.62 -0.90 16.87
C GLY A 304 -26.18 -1.35 17.04
N LEU A 305 -25.21 -0.42 17.08
CA LEU A 305 -23.79 -0.72 17.33
C LEU A 305 -23.50 -1.25 18.74
N LYS A 306 -24.41 -1.02 19.70
CA LYS A 306 -24.31 -1.55 21.07
C LYS A 306 -25.03 -2.89 21.25
N HIS A 307 -25.66 -3.44 20.20
CA HIS A 307 -26.32 -4.74 20.28
C HIS A 307 -25.43 -5.79 20.96
N PRO A 308 -25.91 -6.58 21.95
CA PRO A 308 -25.08 -7.51 22.72
C PRO A 308 -24.23 -8.46 21.85
N ASP A 309 -24.81 -8.99 20.78
CA ASP A 309 -24.17 -9.93 19.85
C ASP A 309 -23.37 -9.25 18.73
N GLY A 310 -23.37 -7.92 18.65
CA GLY A 310 -22.52 -7.18 17.72
C GLY A 310 -21.02 -7.33 18.07
N ILE A 311 -20.15 -7.36 17.08
CA ILE A 311 -18.69 -7.46 17.24
C ILE A 311 -18.04 -6.08 17.16
N LEU A 312 -18.46 -5.26 16.20
CA LEU A 312 -18.06 -3.86 16.10
C LEU A 312 -18.84 -3.02 17.10
N ARG A 313 -18.13 -2.09 17.73
CA ARG A 313 -18.66 -1.16 18.74
C ARG A 313 -18.45 0.29 18.27
N PRO A 314 -19.17 1.27 18.82
CA PRO A 314 -18.97 2.69 18.47
C PRO A 314 -17.49 3.12 18.53
N GLU A 315 -16.73 2.65 19.49
CA GLU A 315 -15.30 2.94 19.67
C GLU A 315 -14.38 2.31 18.62
N ASP A 316 -14.87 1.41 17.80
CA ASP A 316 -14.09 0.88 16.66
C ASP A 316 -14.05 1.84 15.47
N PHE A 317 -14.96 2.82 15.43
CA PHE A 317 -15.09 3.80 14.36
C PHE A 317 -14.48 5.13 14.75
N VAL A 318 -13.68 5.69 13.87
CA VAL A 318 -13.04 7.00 14.09
C VAL A 318 -14.06 8.14 13.89
N ASP A 319 -15.04 7.94 13.02
CA ASP A 319 -16.13 8.86 12.78
C ASP A 319 -17.42 8.12 12.46
N ILE A 320 -18.54 8.65 12.94
CA ILE A 320 -19.88 8.10 12.69
C ILE A 320 -20.77 9.23 12.17
N LYS A 321 -21.14 9.16 10.89
CA LYS A 321 -22.14 10.03 10.26
C LYS A 321 -23.44 9.25 10.09
N ALA A 322 -24.33 9.38 11.07
CA ALA A 322 -25.70 8.87 11.00
C ALA A 322 -26.64 10.06 10.89
N ASN A 323 -27.09 10.36 9.68
CA ASN A 323 -27.97 11.48 9.36
C ASN A 323 -28.62 11.25 7.99
N TRP A 324 -29.50 12.18 7.56
CA TRP A 324 -30.23 12.10 6.29
C TRP A 324 -29.57 12.88 5.14
N ASN A 325 -28.33 13.37 5.32
CA ASN A 325 -27.57 14.02 4.25
C ASN A 325 -27.22 13.03 3.14
N PRO A 326 -26.94 13.54 1.92
CA PRO A 326 -26.36 12.70 0.86
C PRO A 326 -25.05 12.05 1.31
N LYS A 327 -24.86 10.75 1.04
CA LYS A 327 -23.68 10.01 1.49
C LYS A 327 -22.38 10.54 0.90
N ASP A 328 -22.40 11.06 -0.32
CA ASP A 328 -21.21 11.70 -0.91
C ASP A 328 -20.78 12.97 -0.14
N GLN A 329 -21.72 13.71 0.47
CA GLN A 329 -21.42 14.86 1.32
C GLN A 329 -20.78 14.38 2.64
N ASN A 330 -21.38 13.40 3.31
CA ASN A 330 -20.82 12.82 4.54
C ASN A 330 -19.41 12.27 4.30
N LEU A 331 -19.16 11.58 3.17
CA LEU A 331 -17.83 11.10 2.81
C LEU A 331 -16.81 12.23 2.65
N ARG A 332 -17.19 13.41 2.13
CA ARG A 332 -16.31 14.59 2.08
C ARG A 332 -16.00 15.10 3.48
N GLU A 333 -17.00 15.20 4.33
CA GLU A 333 -16.83 15.64 5.73
C GLU A 333 -15.90 14.68 6.49
N ILE A 334 -16.10 13.36 6.38
CA ILE A 334 -15.20 12.35 6.96
C ILE A 334 -13.77 12.53 6.43
N ALA A 335 -13.62 12.77 5.12
CA ALA A 335 -12.31 12.97 4.51
C ALA A 335 -11.58 14.21 5.08
N ASP A 336 -12.31 15.32 5.24
CA ASP A 336 -11.78 16.57 5.79
C ASP A 336 -11.40 16.40 7.27
N GLU A 337 -12.26 15.78 8.08
CA GLU A 337 -11.99 15.52 9.50
C GLU A 337 -10.77 14.61 9.70
N LEU A 338 -10.63 13.59 8.87
CA LEU A 338 -9.49 12.67 8.92
C LEU A 338 -8.24 13.25 8.21
N THR A 339 -8.37 14.33 7.46
CA THR A 339 -7.33 14.88 6.58
C THR A 339 -6.83 13.83 5.58
N LEU A 340 -7.78 13.10 4.99
CA LEU A 340 -7.54 12.10 3.95
C LEU A 340 -8.17 12.56 2.63
N GLY A 341 -7.58 12.14 1.50
CA GLY A 341 -8.27 12.28 0.23
C GLY A 341 -9.41 11.26 0.13
N VAL A 342 -10.55 11.62 -0.45
CA VAL A 342 -11.68 10.71 -0.69
C VAL A 342 -11.28 9.49 -1.53
N ASP A 343 -10.23 9.62 -2.35
CA ASP A 343 -9.64 8.53 -3.12
C ASP A 343 -8.97 7.44 -2.26
N SER A 344 -8.82 7.69 -0.96
CA SER A 344 -8.33 6.70 0.02
C SER A 344 -9.44 5.82 0.60
N PHE A 345 -10.71 6.04 0.22
CA PHE A 345 -11.85 5.36 0.82
C PHE A 345 -12.34 4.18 0.00
N VAL A 346 -12.82 3.16 0.71
CA VAL A 346 -13.72 2.12 0.22
C VAL A 346 -15.05 2.36 0.90
N PHE A 347 -16.11 2.54 0.14
CA PHE A 347 -17.47 2.74 0.64
C PHE A 347 -18.28 1.48 0.40
N VAL A 348 -18.81 0.91 1.47
CA VAL A 348 -19.60 -0.32 1.50
C VAL A 348 -21.03 -0.01 1.90
N ASP A 349 -21.96 -0.39 1.06
CA ASP A 349 -23.39 -0.12 1.19
C ASP A 349 -24.17 -1.23 0.43
N ASP A 350 -25.21 -1.79 1.00
CA ASP A 350 -26.02 -2.81 0.33
C ASP A 350 -26.86 -2.22 -0.81
N ASN A 351 -27.22 -0.93 -0.70
CA ASN A 351 -28.07 -0.23 -1.68
C ASN A 351 -27.28 0.17 -2.94
N PRO A 352 -27.55 -0.42 -4.12
CA PRO A 352 -26.85 -0.08 -5.35
C PRO A 352 -27.05 1.37 -5.81
N ALA A 353 -28.16 2.02 -5.44
CA ALA A 353 -28.43 3.41 -5.80
C ALA A 353 -27.49 4.37 -5.03
N GLU A 354 -27.23 4.11 -3.74
CA GLU A 354 -26.29 4.91 -2.95
C GLU A 354 -24.85 4.71 -3.47
N ARG A 355 -24.44 3.46 -3.76
CA ARG A 355 -23.14 3.18 -4.38
C ARG A 355 -22.97 3.89 -5.72
N GLU A 356 -24.02 3.93 -6.56
CA GLU A 356 -23.99 4.61 -7.86
C GLU A 356 -23.85 6.13 -7.69
N ILE A 357 -24.58 6.75 -6.75
CA ILE A 357 -24.47 8.17 -6.44
C ILE A 357 -23.04 8.50 -6.02
N VAL A 358 -22.50 7.79 -5.03
CA VAL A 358 -21.14 7.99 -4.54
C VAL A 358 -20.11 7.80 -5.66
N SER A 359 -20.23 6.75 -6.46
CA SER A 359 -19.32 6.48 -7.59
C SER A 359 -19.31 7.62 -8.63
N LYS A 360 -20.45 8.27 -8.88
CA LYS A 360 -20.55 9.38 -9.82
C LYS A 360 -20.05 10.69 -9.24
N GLN A 361 -20.39 10.99 -7.99
CA GLN A 361 -20.03 12.25 -7.33
C GLN A 361 -18.59 12.26 -6.81
N LEU A 362 -18.06 11.09 -6.46
CA LEU A 362 -16.72 10.87 -5.92
C LEU A 362 -16.00 9.74 -6.67
N PRO A 363 -15.54 9.96 -7.92
CA PRO A 363 -14.97 8.89 -8.75
C PRO A 363 -13.70 8.23 -8.16
N GLY A 364 -13.08 8.85 -7.14
CA GLY A 364 -11.93 8.29 -6.43
C GLY A 364 -12.29 7.26 -5.35
N VAL A 365 -13.51 7.29 -4.83
CA VAL A 365 -14.00 6.31 -3.84
C VAL A 365 -14.22 4.96 -4.52
N ALA A 366 -13.73 3.90 -3.91
CA ALA A 366 -14.04 2.55 -4.37
C ALA A 366 -15.42 2.15 -3.82
N THR A 367 -16.31 1.71 -4.71
CA THR A 367 -17.68 1.28 -4.38
C THR A 367 -17.88 -0.15 -4.89
N PRO A 368 -17.42 -1.18 -4.14
CA PRO A 368 -17.58 -2.58 -4.54
C PRO A 368 -19.06 -3.00 -4.63
N ALA A 369 -19.35 -4.02 -5.44
CA ALA A 369 -20.69 -4.59 -5.53
C ALA A 369 -20.98 -5.47 -4.31
N MET A 370 -21.84 -4.99 -3.42
CA MET A 370 -22.21 -5.66 -2.17
C MET A 370 -23.64 -6.22 -2.28
N ASP A 371 -23.81 -7.23 -3.14
CA ASP A 371 -25.14 -7.72 -3.48
C ASP A 371 -25.65 -8.81 -2.52
N LYS A 372 -24.73 -9.56 -1.89
CA LYS A 372 -25.06 -10.64 -0.96
C LYS A 372 -24.09 -10.66 0.18
N VAL A 373 -24.57 -10.63 1.40
CA VAL A 373 -23.74 -10.51 2.61
C VAL A 373 -22.71 -11.65 2.75
N GLU A 374 -23.06 -12.86 2.33
CA GLU A 374 -22.13 -14.00 2.34
C GLU A 374 -20.91 -13.84 1.44
N ASN A 375 -20.93 -12.85 0.53
CA ASN A 375 -19.83 -12.55 -0.38
C ASN A 375 -19.06 -11.27 0.03
N TYR A 376 -19.50 -10.51 1.03
CA TYR A 376 -18.91 -9.22 1.38
C TYR A 376 -17.41 -9.32 1.68
N ILE A 377 -17.03 -10.29 2.51
CA ILE A 377 -15.61 -10.55 2.83
C ILE A 377 -14.83 -10.85 1.55
N LYS A 378 -15.32 -11.78 0.74
CA LYS A 378 -14.66 -12.19 -0.49
C LYS A 378 -14.49 -11.03 -1.49
N VAL A 379 -15.51 -10.18 -1.61
CA VAL A 379 -15.45 -9.00 -2.49
C VAL A 379 -14.39 -8.01 -2.02
N LEU A 380 -14.32 -7.71 -0.72
CA LEU A 380 -13.33 -6.79 -0.18
C LEU A 380 -11.90 -7.34 -0.26
N ASP A 381 -11.72 -8.61 0.11
CA ASP A 381 -10.44 -9.29 0.13
C ASP A 381 -9.83 -9.40 -1.28
N HIS A 382 -10.57 -10.00 -2.21
CA HIS A 382 -10.08 -10.25 -3.57
C HIS A 382 -9.94 -8.98 -4.43
N SER A 383 -10.61 -7.89 -4.05
CA SER A 383 -10.37 -6.58 -4.69
C SER A 383 -9.02 -5.97 -4.30
N GLY A 384 -8.37 -6.48 -3.23
CA GLY A 384 -7.04 -6.09 -2.80
C GLY A 384 -6.91 -4.63 -2.38
N TYR A 385 -7.98 -3.99 -1.90
CA TYR A 385 -7.95 -2.57 -1.51
C TYR A 385 -6.91 -2.27 -0.44
N PHE A 386 -6.69 -3.23 0.48
CA PHE A 386 -5.88 -3.10 1.69
C PHE A 386 -4.68 -4.05 1.66
N GLU A 387 -4.11 -4.32 0.47
CA GLU A 387 -2.95 -5.19 0.31
C GLU A 387 -1.81 -4.85 1.27
N VAL A 388 -1.23 -5.85 1.95
CA VAL A 388 -0.21 -5.66 2.97
C VAL A 388 1.14 -6.14 2.47
N THR A 389 2.03 -5.19 2.15
CA THR A 389 3.44 -5.47 1.81
C THR A 389 4.39 -5.15 2.95
N SER A 390 3.92 -4.46 3.96
CA SER A 390 4.66 -4.17 5.19
C SER A 390 3.68 -3.84 6.31
N LEU A 391 3.95 -4.30 7.51
CA LEU A 391 3.16 -4.03 8.71
C LEU A 391 4.08 -3.52 9.83
N SER A 392 3.92 -2.26 10.20
CA SER A 392 4.68 -1.63 11.28
C SER A 392 3.84 -1.51 12.55
N GLU A 393 4.50 -1.31 13.70
CA GLU A 393 3.78 -1.03 14.96
C GLU A 393 2.90 0.23 14.86
N GLU A 394 3.34 1.24 14.11
CA GLU A 394 2.55 2.45 13.88
C GLU A 394 1.34 2.17 12.98
N ASP A 395 1.42 1.20 12.05
CA ASP A 395 0.25 0.79 11.27
C ASP A 395 -0.81 0.17 12.19
N MET A 396 -0.43 -0.66 13.14
CA MET A 396 -1.34 -1.26 14.12
C MET A 396 -1.99 -0.23 15.07
N LYS A 397 -1.30 0.88 15.36
CA LYS A 397 -1.80 1.95 16.24
C LYS A 397 -2.61 3.05 15.51
N LYS A 398 -2.79 2.95 14.20
CA LYS A 398 -3.42 4.03 13.40
C LYS A 398 -4.79 4.44 13.90
N THR A 399 -5.67 3.51 14.22
CA THR A 399 -7.02 3.84 14.72
C THR A 399 -6.97 4.69 15.98
N ALA A 400 -6.14 4.31 16.97
CA ALA A 400 -5.94 5.09 18.18
C ALA A 400 -5.42 6.51 17.89
N MET A 401 -4.47 6.63 16.95
CA MET A 401 -3.93 7.93 16.53
C MET A 401 -4.98 8.82 15.86
N TYR A 402 -5.87 8.23 15.04
CA TYR A 402 -6.96 9.00 14.41
C TYR A 402 -8.05 9.39 15.39
N HIS A 403 -8.37 8.55 16.39
CA HIS A 403 -9.23 8.93 17.51
C HIS A 403 -8.65 10.11 18.28
N ALA A 404 -7.37 10.04 18.66
CA ALA A 404 -6.68 11.13 19.33
C ALA A 404 -6.72 12.43 18.51
N LYS A 405 -6.55 12.33 17.19
CA LYS A 405 -6.67 13.47 16.27
C LYS A 405 -8.09 14.03 16.21
N ALA A 406 -9.11 13.18 16.14
CA ALA A 406 -10.50 13.62 16.13
C ALA A 406 -10.87 14.34 17.43
N GLU A 407 -10.42 13.84 18.59
CA GLU A 407 -10.57 14.51 19.88
C GLU A 407 -9.84 15.86 19.93
N ALA A 408 -8.60 15.89 19.42
CA ALA A 408 -7.84 17.13 19.31
C ALA A 408 -8.55 18.16 18.41
N ASN A 409 -9.09 17.74 17.28
CA ASN A 409 -9.84 18.65 16.39
C ASN A 409 -11.14 19.17 17.04
N LYS A 410 -11.85 18.35 17.81
CA LYS A 410 -13.02 18.82 18.61
C LYS A 410 -12.60 19.85 19.65
N ALA A 411 -11.44 19.66 20.27
CA ALA A 411 -10.91 20.60 21.26
C ALA A 411 -10.55 21.98 20.67
N VAL A 412 -10.16 22.06 19.37
CA VAL A 412 -9.86 23.34 18.68
C VAL A 412 -10.99 24.34 18.81
N ALA A 413 -12.24 23.88 18.66
CA ALA A 413 -13.41 24.73 18.74
C ALA A 413 -13.62 25.42 20.12
N ALA A 414 -12.93 24.97 21.15
CA ALA A 414 -12.98 25.53 22.50
C ALA A 414 -11.96 26.67 22.73
N PHE A 415 -11.00 26.89 21.83
CA PHE A 415 -9.97 27.91 21.95
C PHE A 415 -10.26 29.12 21.07
N ALA A 416 -9.97 30.32 21.56
CA ALA A 416 -10.14 31.56 20.82
C ALA A 416 -9.00 31.83 19.83
N ASP A 417 -7.82 31.29 20.09
CA ASP A 417 -6.61 31.42 19.26
C ASP A 417 -5.97 30.06 19.00
N TYR A 418 -5.49 29.86 17.78
CA TYR A 418 -4.85 28.62 17.35
C TYR A 418 -3.53 28.35 18.06
N GLY A 419 -2.78 29.40 18.45
CA GLY A 419 -1.55 29.28 19.21
C GLY A 419 -1.79 28.71 20.62
N GLU A 420 -2.83 29.19 21.33
CA GLU A 420 -3.24 28.65 22.64
C GLU A 420 -3.61 27.16 22.54
N TYR A 421 -4.30 26.78 21.44
CA TYR A 421 -4.58 25.37 21.17
C TYR A 421 -3.29 24.56 21.01
N LEU A 422 -2.32 25.02 20.20
CA LEU A 422 -1.04 24.33 20.01
C LEU A 422 -0.26 24.17 21.33
N ASP A 423 -0.24 25.20 22.17
CA ASP A 423 0.37 25.14 23.51
C ASP A 423 -0.31 24.10 24.40
N SER A 424 -1.67 24.00 24.29
CA SER A 424 -2.44 23.03 25.04
C SER A 424 -2.14 21.57 24.68
N LEU A 425 -1.56 21.32 23.52
CA LEU A 425 -1.16 19.97 23.07
C LEU A 425 0.08 19.45 23.78
N GLN A 426 0.87 20.32 24.41
CA GLN A 426 2.10 19.95 25.12
C GLN A 426 3.04 19.09 24.26
N MET A 427 3.26 19.55 23.03
CA MET A 427 4.01 18.78 22.04
C MET A 427 5.51 18.74 22.37
N SER A 428 6.12 17.56 22.21
CA SER A 428 7.57 17.40 22.16
C SER A 428 8.00 16.74 20.86
N ALA A 429 9.15 17.15 20.33
CA ALA A 429 9.73 16.58 19.12
C ALA A 429 11.18 16.17 19.35
N VAL A 430 11.55 15.04 18.77
CA VAL A 430 12.93 14.57 18.64
C VAL A 430 13.33 14.67 17.19
N VAL A 431 14.35 15.46 16.87
CA VAL A 431 14.92 15.56 15.53
C VAL A 431 16.34 14.98 15.56
N GLU A 432 16.59 14.00 14.73
CA GLU A 432 17.86 13.28 14.74
C GLU A 432 18.28 12.81 13.34
N ASP A 433 19.55 12.45 13.21
CA ASP A 433 20.06 11.81 11.99
C ASP A 433 19.39 10.44 11.78
N PHE A 434 19.42 9.96 10.54
CA PHE A 434 18.94 8.61 10.27
C PHE A 434 19.73 7.58 11.07
N LYS A 435 19.02 6.65 11.70
CA LYS A 435 19.60 5.52 12.42
C LYS A 435 19.19 4.21 11.75
N PRO A 436 20.00 3.15 11.84
CA PRO A 436 19.66 1.85 11.20
C PRO A 436 18.26 1.34 11.56
N ILE A 437 17.81 1.56 12.80
CA ILE A 437 16.48 1.16 13.28
C ILE A 437 15.32 1.87 12.56
N TYR A 438 15.57 3.01 11.92
CA TYR A 438 14.54 3.82 11.25
C TYR A 438 14.48 3.61 9.74
N ILE A 439 15.46 2.94 9.14
CA ILE A 439 15.61 2.82 7.67
C ILE A 439 14.33 2.29 7.02
N GLN A 440 13.80 1.19 7.54
CA GLN A 440 12.57 0.59 7.02
C GLN A 440 11.39 1.57 7.12
N ARG A 441 11.25 2.26 8.26
CA ARG A 441 10.17 3.22 8.47
C ARG A 441 10.31 4.45 7.57
N ILE A 442 11.52 4.95 7.38
CA ILE A 442 11.80 6.07 6.49
C ILE A 442 11.44 5.69 5.05
N ALA A 443 11.90 4.53 4.56
CA ALA A 443 11.54 4.03 3.23
C ALA A 443 10.02 3.91 3.04
N GLN A 444 9.30 3.38 4.03
CA GLN A 444 7.83 3.34 4.01
C GLN A 444 7.19 4.72 3.91
N LEU A 445 7.69 5.70 4.68
CA LEU A 445 7.17 7.07 4.64
C LEU A 445 7.38 7.72 3.28
N THR A 446 8.54 7.51 2.63
CA THR A 446 8.79 8.04 1.28
C THR A 446 7.76 7.50 0.28
N ASN A 447 7.32 6.26 0.44
CA ASN A 447 6.36 5.62 -0.45
C ASN A 447 4.88 5.91 -0.09
N LYS A 448 4.57 6.11 1.21
CA LYS A 448 3.18 6.30 1.68
C LYS A 448 2.75 7.77 1.80
N SER A 449 3.68 8.77 1.82
CA SER A 449 3.36 10.20 1.98
C SER A 449 3.19 10.88 0.63
N ASN A 450 2.01 11.48 0.41
CA ASN A 450 1.66 12.09 -0.87
C ASN A 450 1.21 13.56 -0.76
N GLN A 451 0.59 13.96 0.35
CA GLN A 451 0.03 15.31 0.52
C GLN A 451 1.12 16.32 0.90
N PHE A 452 1.87 16.04 1.96
CA PHE A 452 3.05 16.81 2.28
C PHE A 452 4.29 16.04 1.82
N ASN A 453 4.65 16.24 0.57
CA ASN A 453 5.86 15.71 -0.06
C ASN A 453 6.26 16.64 -1.22
N LEU A 454 7.36 17.35 -1.05
CA LEU A 454 7.76 18.44 -1.94
C LEU A 454 8.28 17.94 -3.29
N THR A 455 8.95 16.78 -3.33
CA THR A 455 9.62 16.27 -4.53
C THR A 455 9.11 14.92 -4.98
N THR A 456 8.32 14.24 -4.12
CA THR A 456 7.77 12.90 -4.36
C THR A 456 8.81 11.81 -4.64
N LEU A 457 10.05 12.01 -4.22
CA LEU A 457 11.10 11.00 -4.29
C LEU A 457 10.66 9.75 -3.51
N ARG A 458 10.83 8.58 -4.11
CA ARG A 458 10.51 7.27 -3.53
C ARG A 458 11.80 6.49 -3.37
N CYS A 459 12.04 5.98 -2.18
CA CYS A 459 13.30 5.31 -1.86
C CYS A 459 13.05 3.88 -1.35
N SER A 460 13.91 2.97 -1.76
CA SER A 460 14.06 1.67 -1.10
C SER A 460 14.84 1.82 0.22
N GLU A 461 14.84 0.77 1.06
CA GLU A 461 15.65 0.76 2.28
C GLU A 461 17.13 0.94 1.96
N GLU A 462 17.59 0.39 0.85
CA GLU A 462 18.98 0.46 0.41
C GLU A 462 19.36 1.87 -0.03
N ASN A 463 18.50 2.54 -0.83
CA ASN A 463 18.73 3.95 -1.17
C ASN A 463 18.82 4.83 0.08
N ILE A 464 18.01 4.55 1.11
CA ILE A 464 18.08 5.30 2.38
C ILE A 464 19.40 5.02 3.11
N LYS A 465 19.89 3.77 3.13
CA LYS A 465 21.18 3.41 3.72
C LYS A 465 22.33 4.10 3.01
N GLU A 466 22.36 4.06 1.68
CA GLU A 466 23.39 4.74 0.87
C GLU A 466 23.44 6.24 1.18
N MET A 467 22.27 6.90 1.28
CA MET A 467 22.20 8.32 1.63
C MET A 467 22.64 8.58 3.07
N GLN A 468 22.30 7.67 4.01
CA GLN A 468 22.71 7.77 5.41
C GLN A 468 24.24 7.68 5.57
N GLU A 469 24.89 6.79 4.82
CA GLU A 469 26.34 6.56 4.87
C GLU A 469 27.15 7.59 4.08
N SER A 470 26.49 8.40 3.25
CA SER A 470 27.13 9.36 2.35
C SER A 470 27.43 10.67 3.06
N GLU A 471 28.71 11.09 3.07
CA GLU A 471 29.13 12.40 3.59
C GLU A 471 28.55 13.60 2.81
N ASN A 472 28.04 13.36 1.61
CA ASN A 472 27.40 14.38 0.77
C ASN A 472 25.90 14.53 1.00
N HIS A 473 25.34 13.90 2.04
CA HIS A 473 23.92 14.01 2.37
C HIS A 473 23.71 14.49 3.80
N ILE A 474 22.70 15.33 3.97
CA ILE A 474 22.11 15.65 5.28
C ILE A 474 20.77 14.93 5.35
N CYS A 475 20.67 13.96 6.25
CA CYS A 475 19.51 13.09 6.41
C CYS A 475 18.94 13.25 7.81
N LEU A 476 17.78 13.91 7.93
CA LEU A 476 17.12 14.17 9.21
C LEU A 476 15.75 13.51 9.26
N CYS A 477 15.38 12.97 10.40
CA CYS A 477 14.04 12.52 10.70
C CYS A 477 13.51 13.14 11.99
N GLY A 478 12.18 13.27 12.07
CA GLY A 478 11.52 13.86 13.22
C GLY A 478 10.41 12.97 13.77
N ARG A 479 10.38 12.83 15.09
CA ARG A 479 9.30 12.20 15.85
C ARG A 479 8.52 13.28 16.57
N LEU A 480 7.22 13.08 16.74
CA LEU A 480 6.35 14.01 17.47
C LEU A 480 5.49 13.24 18.46
N THR A 481 5.47 13.72 19.69
CA THR A 481 4.57 13.26 20.76
C THR A 481 3.73 14.44 21.22
N ASP A 482 2.46 14.21 21.49
CA ASP A 482 1.56 15.17 22.11
C ASP A 482 0.80 14.52 23.27
N LYS A 483 0.00 15.30 24.02
CA LYS A 483 -0.75 14.80 25.18
C LYS A 483 -1.74 13.68 24.87
N PHE A 484 -2.09 13.49 23.61
CA PHE A 484 -3.06 12.47 23.19
C PHE A 484 -2.36 11.21 22.65
N ALA A 485 -1.21 11.34 21.97
CA ALA A 485 -0.53 10.19 21.36
C ALA A 485 0.96 10.42 21.11
N ASP A 486 1.74 9.33 21.11
CA ASP A 486 3.03 9.27 20.41
C ASP A 486 2.76 8.99 18.91
N ASN A 487 3.02 10.00 18.08
CA ASN A 487 2.82 9.91 16.65
C ASN A 487 3.95 9.15 15.91
N GLY A 488 5.00 8.79 16.63
CA GLY A 488 6.18 8.10 16.09
C GLY A 488 6.97 8.96 15.09
N LEU A 489 7.71 8.30 14.19
CA LEU A 489 8.47 8.97 13.13
C LEU A 489 7.50 9.47 12.04
N VAL A 490 7.41 10.79 11.89
CA VAL A 490 6.38 11.47 11.08
C VAL A 490 6.91 12.41 10.02
N THR A 491 8.19 12.77 10.05
CA THR A 491 8.80 13.64 9.02
C THR A 491 10.19 13.15 8.64
N VAL A 492 10.54 13.35 7.39
CA VAL A 492 11.83 12.95 6.79
C VAL A 492 12.31 14.07 5.89
N VAL A 493 13.58 14.44 6.03
CA VAL A 493 14.26 15.41 5.20
C VAL A 493 15.57 14.82 4.69
N ILE A 494 15.80 14.92 3.38
CA ILE A 494 17.06 14.53 2.73
C ILE A 494 17.53 15.69 1.88
N GLY A 495 18.71 16.20 2.18
CA GLY A 495 19.41 17.21 1.41
C GLY A 495 20.71 16.64 0.84
N GLN A 496 21.05 17.01 -0.40
CA GLN A 496 22.32 16.67 -1.05
C GLN A 496 23.22 17.88 -1.09
N VAL A 497 24.42 17.75 -0.55
CA VAL A 497 25.44 18.81 -0.56
C VAL A 497 26.12 18.86 -1.92
N GLN A 498 26.13 20.04 -2.54
CA GLN A 498 26.82 20.30 -3.81
C GLN A 498 27.64 21.59 -3.65
N GLY A 499 28.93 21.43 -3.37
CA GLY A 499 29.80 22.55 -3.05
C GLY A 499 29.39 23.24 -1.74
N LYS A 500 28.89 24.48 -1.80
CA LYS A 500 28.39 25.23 -0.65
C LYS A 500 26.84 25.33 -0.61
N GLU A 501 26.17 24.51 -1.39
CA GLU A 501 24.71 24.49 -1.47
C GLU A 501 24.15 23.17 -0.98
N LEU A 502 23.03 23.21 -0.25
CA LEU A 502 22.24 22.06 0.17
C LEU A 502 20.99 21.97 -0.68
N HIS A 503 20.93 21.02 -1.59
CA HIS A 503 19.76 20.78 -2.43
C HIS A 503 18.78 19.84 -1.73
N MET A 504 17.59 20.32 -1.42
CA MET A 504 16.53 19.55 -0.76
C MET A 504 15.95 18.50 -1.72
N LYS A 505 16.40 17.27 -1.60
CA LYS A 505 15.97 16.14 -2.45
C LYS A 505 14.64 15.55 -2.02
N LEU A 506 14.39 15.56 -0.72
CA LEU A 506 13.13 15.09 -0.15
C LEU A 506 12.78 15.90 1.10
N TRP A 507 11.54 16.31 1.17
CA TRP A 507 10.90 16.67 2.44
C TRP A 507 9.48 16.17 2.42
N LEU A 508 9.17 15.29 3.36
CA LEU A 508 7.84 14.76 3.56
C LEU A 508 7.42 14.83 5.03
N MET A 509 6.10 14.87 5.22
CA MET A 509 5.49 14.79 6.54
C MET A 509 4.20 13.96 6.49
N SER A 510 3.93 13.24 7.57
CA SER A 510 2.70 12.49 7.74
C SER A 510 1.49 13.43 7.86
N CYS A 511 0.38 13.10 7.21
CA CYS A 511 -0.86 13.89 7.30
C CYS A 511 -1.43 14.01 8.72
N ARG A 512 -1.00 13.15 9.64
CA ARG A 512 -1.43 13.14 11.05
C ARG A 512 -0.99 14.37 11.84
N VAL A 513 0.13 14.98 11.46
CA VAL A 513 0.79 16.05 12.23
C VAL A 513 0.87 17.39 11.47
N LEU A 514 0.14 17.51 10.37
CA LEU A 514 0.13 18.74 9.58
C LEU A 514 -0.42 19.92 10.38
N LYS A 515 0.08 21.13 10.10
CA LYS A 515 -0.32 22.41 10.72
C LYS A 515 -0.02 22.49 12.23
N ARG A 516 0.89 21.68 12.75
CA ARG A 516 1.28 21.70 14.17
C ARG A 516 2.60 22.45 14.42
N GLY A 517 3.25 22.97 13.37
CA GLY A 517 4.52 23.71 13.46
C GLY A 517 5.77 22.81 13.49
N LEU A 518 5.63 21.51 13.21
CA LEU A 518 6.78 20.59 13.10
C LEU A 518 7.67 20.93 11.89
N GLU A 519 7.08 21.49 10.84
CA GLU A 519 7.79 22.05 9.69
C GLU A 519 8.80 23.14 10.07
N ASP A 520 8.45 24.02 11.01
CA ASP A 520 9.35 25.06 11.50
C ASP A 520 10.49 24.47 12.33
N VAL A 521 10.21 23.48 13.17
CA VAL A 521 11.23 22.73 13.93
C VAL A 521 12.23 22.10 12.98
N MET A 522 11.75 21.39 11.96
CA MET A 522 12.62 20.71 11.00
C MET A 522 13.44 21.68 10.15
N MET A 523 12.87 22.83 9.75
CA MET A 523 13.62 23.84 9.02
C MET A 523 14.72 24.46 9.88
N ASN A 524 14.43 24.77 11.16
CA ASN A 524 15.45 25.24 12.09
C ASN A 524 16.61 24.25 12.18
N ALA A 525 16.31 22.95 12.30
CA ALA A 525 17.31 21.88 12.37
C ALA A 525 18.15 21.74 11.09
N VAL A 526 17.52 21.81 9.92
CA VAL A 526 18.21 21.76 8.62
C VAL A 526 19.19 22.93 8.48
N ILE A 527 18.76 24.14 8.78
CA ILE A 527 19.59 25.34 8.66
C ILE A 527 20.76 25.30 9.66
N GLU A 528 20.52 24.82 10.87
CA GLU A 528 21.59 24.70 11.87
C GLU A 528 22.65 23.69 11.45
N LYS A 529 22.22 22.53 10.96
CA LYS A 529 23.16 21.53 10.43
C LYS A 529 23.91 22.02 9.19
N ALA A 530 23.24 22.79 8.32
CA ALA A 530 23.88 23.44 7.17
C ALA A 530 24.96 24.44 7.62
N ARG A 531 24.71 25.25 8.67
CA ARG A 531 25.70 26.17 9.26
C ARG A 531 26.94 25.44 9.78
N HIS A 532 26.75 24.35 10.52
CA HIS A 532 27.83 23.54 11.05
C HIS A 532 28.74 22.94 9.97
N GLN A 533 28.15 22.62 8.81
CA GLN A 533 28.90 22.08 7.65
C GLN A 533 29.43 23.16 6.70
N GLY A 534 29.29 24.45 7.03
CA GLY A 534 29.79 25.55 6.21
C GLY A 534 29.00 25.77 4.89
N ILE A 535 27.76 25.32 4.82
CA ILE A 535 26.86 25.52 3.71
C ILE A 535 26.37 26.97 3.72
N GLU A 536 26.41 27.64 2.56
CA GLU A 536 26.04 29.03 2.41
C GLU A 536 24.57 29.23 1.98
N ALA A 537 24.02 28.27 1.21
CA ALA A 537 22.64 28.34 0.72
C ALA A 537 21.91 27.00 0.79
N VAL A 538 20.59 27.05 1.04
CA VAL A 538 19.69 25.91 0.92
C VAL A 538 18.80 26.13 -0.30
N ILE A 539 18.79 25.14 -1.19
CA ILE A 539 18.02 25.16 -2.44
C ILE A 539 16.83 24.23 -2.31
N GLY A 540 15.64 24.79 -2.33
CA GLY A 540 14.37 24.08 -2.24
C GLY A 540 13.82 23.71 -3.61
N HIS A 541 13.35 22.46 -3.76
CA HIS A 541 12.70 21.98 -4.99
C HIS A 541 11.25 21.60 -4.72
N TYR A 542 10.34 22.04 -5.57
CA TYR A 542 8.95 21.62 -5.56
C TYR A 542 8.55 21.06 -6.93
N TYR A 543 8.02 19.84 -6.93
CA TYR A 543 7.46 19.18 -8.11
C TYR A 543 5.97 18.93 -7.90
N PRO A 544 5.08 19.58 -8.69
CA PRO A 544 3.65 19.49 -8.48
C PRO A 544 3.09 18.11 -8.81
N THR A 545 2.16 17.67 -7.99
CA THR A 545 1.35 16.48 -8.24
C THR A 545 -0.12 16.78 -7.94
N ALA A 546 -1.02 15.88 -8.34
CA ALA A 546 -2.45 16.00 -8.02
C ALA A 546 -2.74 16.03 -6.51
N LYS A 547 -1.78 15.60 -5.65
CA LYS A 547 -1.99 15.43 -4.22
C LYS A 547 -1.21 16.39 -3.33
N ASN A 548 -0.16 17.06 -3.83
CA ASN A 548 0.72 17.89 -3.00
C ASN A 548 0.52 19.40 -3.20
N ALA A 549 -0.60 19.81 -3.79
CA ALA A 549 -0.88 21.23 -4.02
C ALA A 549 -0.83 22.08 -2.73
N MET A 550 -1.12 21.48 -1.58
CA MET A 550 -1.07 22.16 -0.28
C MET A 550 0.33 22.67 0.11
N VAL A 551 1.40 22.09 -0.44
CA VAL A 551 2.79 22.50 -0.16
C VAL A 551 3.41 23.34 -1.26
N LYS A 552 2.63 23.80 -2.24
CA LYS A 552 3.11 24.64 -3.35
C LYS A 552 3.86 25.89 -2.88
N ASN A 553 3.36 26.51 -1.80
CA ASN A 553 3.92 27.75 -1.27
C ASN A 553 4.83 27.53 -0.05
N PHE A 554 5.14 26.27 0.28
CA PHE A 554 5.89 25.92 1.48
C PHE A 554 7.20 26.70 1.63
N TYR A 555 8.03 26.74 0.60
CA TYR A 555 9.31 27.46 0.67
C TYR A 555 9.13 28.97 0.81
N GLN A 556 8.09 29.56 0.20
CA GLN A 556 7.75 30.98 0.41
C GLN A 556 7.38 31.24 1.88
N GLU A 557 6.58 30.38 2.49
CA GLU A 557 6.18 30.47 3.90
C GLU A 557 7.38 30.31 4.85
N MET A 558 8.39 29.52 4.42
CA MET A 558 9.66 29.36 5.12
C MET A 558 10.64 30.53 4.89
N GLY A 559 10.29 31.51 4.04
CA GLY A 559 11.08 32.70 3.79
C GLY A 559 12.11 32.57 2.66
N PHE A 560 12.01 31.54 1.84
CA PHE A 560 12.84 31.37 0.65
C PHE A 560 12.44 32.33 -0.46
N SER A 561 13.40 32.74 -1.28
CA SER A 561 13.18 33.49 -2.51
C SER A 561 13.03 32.54 -3.70
N LYS A 562 12.02 32.75 -4.54
CA LYS A 562 11.82 31.94 -5.75
C LYS A 562 12.90 32.28 -6.78
N VAL A 563 13.59 31.26 -7.29
CA VAL A 563 14.63 31.37 -8.32
C VAL A 563 14.08 31.07 -9.70
N VAL A 564 13.35 29.95 -9.83
CA VAL A 564 12.78 29.48 -11.11
C VAL A 564 11.37 28.96 -10.89
N GLU A 565 10.49 29.18 -11.88
CA GLU A 565 9.20 28.49 -12.00
C GLU A 565 9.06 28.02 -13.46
N ASN A 566 8.88 26.73 -13.64
CA ASN A 566 8.77 26.09 -14.94
C ASN A 566 7.32 26.02 -15.42
N ALA A 567 7.13 25.77 -16.72
CA ALA A 567 5.80 25.69 -17.33
C ALA A 567 4.94 24.51 -16.79
N ASP A 568 5.57 23.47 -16.25
CA ASP A 568 4.90 22.33 -15.60
C ASP A 568 4.48 22.63 -14.15
N GLY A 569 4.79 23.84 -13.64
CA GLY A 569 4.51 24.27 -12.27
C GLY A 569 5.57 23.84 -11.25
N SER A 570 6.65 23.17 -11.66
CA SER A 570 7.78 22.92 -10.80
C SER A 570 8.52 24.23 -10.49
N SER A 571 9.13 24.32 -9.31
CA SER A 571 9.80 25.55 -8.89
C SER A 571 11.03 25.26 -8.04
N GLU A 572 11.98 26.20 -8.14
CA GLU A 572 13.21 26.20 -7.36
C GLU A 572 13.26 27.46 -6.50
N TRP A 573 13.73 27.30 -5.28
CA TRP A 573 13.76 28.33 -4.25
C TRP A 573 15.12 28.35 -3.59
N SER A 574 15.56 29.51 -3.11
CA SER A 574 16.85 29.65 -2.43
C SER A 574 16.70 30.43 -1.13
N MET A 575 17.44 30.02 -0.11
CA MET A 575 17.61 30.69 1.18
C MET A 575 19.09 30.76 1.53
N GLU A 576 19.61 31.96 1.75
CA GLU A 576 20.95 32.14 2.33
C GLU A 576 20.92 31.76 3.81
N VAL A 577 21.76 30.80 4.21
CA VAL A 577 21.82 30.28 5.58
C VAL A 577 22.07 31.37 6.62
N SER A 578 22.88 32.38 6.26
CA SER A 578 23.18 33.54 7.14
C SER A 578 21.98 34.46 7.38
N LYS A 579 21.01 34.49 6.46
CA LYS A 579 19.81 35.33 6.55
C LYS A 579 18.63 34.66 7.23
N TYR A 580 18.70 33.36 7.44
CA TYR A 580 17.60 32.63 8.08
C TYR A 580 17.48 32.99 9.55
N ILE A 581 16.28 33.36 9.96
CA ILE A 581 15.92 33.64 11.36
C ILE A 581 15.14 32.44 11.87
N SER A 582 15.64 31.77 12.92
CA SER A 582 14.97 30.62 13.53
C SER A 582 13.56 30.99 13.97
N LYS A 583 12.62 30.16 13.56
CA LYS A 583 11.21 30.35 13.88
C LYS A 583 10.89 29.87 15.29
N LYS A 584 10.02 30.61 15.97
CA LYS A 584 9.47 30.17 17.26
C LYS A 584 8.43 29.08 17.02
N THR A 585 8.46 28.07 17.83
CA THR A 585 7.56 26.93 17.76
C THR A 585 6.83 26.68 19.06
N HIS A 586 5.65 26.05 19.00
CA HIS A 586 4.89 25.58 20.16
C HIS A 586 5.29 24.15 20.57
N ILE A 587 6.42 23.65 20.05
CA ILE A 587 6.91 22.29 20.25
C ILE A 587 8.19 22.38 21.08
N LEU A 588 8.26 21.62 22.18
CA LEU A 588 9.49 21.41 22.94
C LEU A 588 10.41 20.50 22.12
N VAL A 589 11.53 21.01 21.66
CA VAL A 589 12.54 20.19 20.95
C VAL A 589 13.47 19.58 21.99
N GLU A 590 13.48 18.26 22.09
CA GLU A 590 14.43 17.54 22.91
C GLU A 590 15.82 17.65 22.25
N GLN A 591 16.86 17.92 23.05
CA GLN A 591 18.21 18.09 22.53
C GLN A 591 18.67 16.85 21.79
N THR A 592 19.16 17.07 20.59
CA THR A 592 19.74 16.05 19.73
C THR A 592 21.26 16.05 19.89
N ASP A 593 21.91 14.91 19.65
CA ASP A 593 23.36 14.69 19.86
C ASP A 593 24.29 15.59 19.01
N TRP A 594 23.76 16.54 18.23
CA TRP A 594 24.52 17.42 17.32
C TRP A 594 24.27 18.93 17.52
N LEU A 595 23.57 19.34 18.59
CA LEU A 595 23.43 20.72 19.06
C LEU A 595 24.51 21.08 20.08
#